data_09e902069d4d3c08167a0fd3059c39cc
#
_entry.id   09e902069d4d3c08167a0fd3059c39cc
#
_cell.length_a   1.000
_cell.length_b   1.000
_cell.length_c   1.000
_cell.angle_alpha   90.00
_cell.angle_beta   90.00
_cell.angle_gamma   90.00
#
_symmetry.space_group_name_H-M   'P 1'
#
loop_
_entity.id
_entity.type
_entity.pdbx_description
1 polymer ?
#
loop_
_entity_poly.entity_id
_entity_poly.type
_entity_poly.pdbx_seq_one_letter_code
_entity_poly.pdbx_strand_id
1 'polypeptide(L)'
;MTLNVGEPVFVVGTGRSGSTVFFDIFAKHPQVAWLSRLAHDYPDRFWLNILLMQARSYAAVDFLLGRHLGPSEAYPFWDLNCPGFSNPYRDLRAEDVTPIAAARLRESVARTFTRQRNRFLAKITGWPRVRYLREIFPHAFFIEVTRNPCATASSLLEVPFWDGWRGPPNWR
;
A
#
# COMPACT_ATOMS: atom_id res chain seq x y z
N MET A 1 -5.77 11.38 22.42
CA MET A 1 -5.80 12.26 21.24
C MET A 1 -5.95 11.36 20.02
N THR A 2 -7.13 11.30 19.40
CA THR A 2 -7.35 10.49 18.18
C THR A 2 -6.62 11.19 17.01
N LEU A 3 -5.56 10.56 16.52
CA LEU A 3 -4.88 11.01 15.32
C LEU A 3 -5.89 11.01 14.16
N ASN A 4 -6.16 12.17 13.60
CA ASN A 4 -7.02 12.28 12.42
C ASN A 4 -6.25 11.72 11.21
N VAL A 5 -6.56 10.50 10.84
CA VAL A 5 -5.92 9.78 9.71
C VAL A 5 -6.67 10.05 8.39
N GLY A 6 -7.70 10.90 8.43
CA GLY A 6 -8.56 11.17 7.29
C GLY A 6 -9.31 9.91 6.81
N GLU A 7 -9.59 9.86 5.54
CA GLU A 7 -10.26 8.76 4.85
C GLU A 7 -9.26 8.11 3.87
N PRO A 8 -8.47 7.11 4.32
CA PRO A 8 -7.51 6.43 3.45
C PRO A 8 -8.20 5.78 2.24
N VAL A 9 -7.49 5.71 1.14
CA VAL A 9 -7.93 5.00 -0.07
C VAL A 9 -7.02 3.80 -0.30
N PHE A 10 -7.62 2.63 -0.38
CA PHE A 10 -6.92 1.38 -0.67
C PHE A 10 -7.33 0.87 -2.04
N VAL A 11 -6.36 0.78 -2.95
CA VAL A 11 -6.53 0.11 -4.25
C VAL A 11 -6.24 -1.36 -4.04
N VAL A 12 -7.25 -2.21 -4.22
CA VAL A 12 -7.15 -3.65 -4.02
C VAL A 12 -7.41 -4.39 -5.33
N GLY A 13 -6.88 -5.59 -5.43
CA GLY A 13 -7.07 -6.44 -6.60
C GLY A 13 -5.99 -7.49 -6.73
N THR A 14 -6.16 -8.38 -7.71
CA THR A 14 -5.14 -9.39 -8.01
C THR A 14 -3.91 -8.75 -8.65
N GLY A 15 -2.75 -9.37 -8.48
CA GLY A 15 -1.59 -9.04 -9.32
C GLY A 15 -1.97 -9.15 -10.80
N ARG A 16 -1.36 -8.32 -11.65
CA ARG A 16 -1.60 -8.27 -13.11
C ARG A 16 -2.99 -7.80 -13.54
N SER A 17 -3.80 -7.27 -12.62
CA SER A 17 -5.11 -6.67 -12.95
C SER A 17 -5.02 -5.26 -13.57
N GLY A 18 -3.84 -4.64 -13.63
CA GLY A 18 -3.67 -3.24 -14.03
C GLY A 18 -3.67 -2.27 -12.85
N SER A 19 -3.79 -2.76 -11.63
CA SER A 19 -3.83 -1.97 -10.39
C SER A 19 -2.63 -1.03 -10.22
N THR A 20 -1.44 -1.39 -10.76
CA THR A 20 -0.26 -0.52 -10.72
C THR A 20 -0.46 0.76 -11.53
N VAL A 21 -0.97 0.65 -12.76
CA VAL A 21 -1.22 1.82 -13.61
C VAL A 21 -2.25 2.74 -12.96
N PHE A 22 -3.32 2.14 -12.43
CA PHE A 22 -4.36 2.86 -11.72
C PHE A 22 -3.80 3.59 -10.49
N PHE A 23 -3.03 2.88 -9.66
CA PHE A 23 -2.38 3.44 -8.47
C PHE A 23 -1.43 4.59 -8.82
N ASP A 24 -0.61 4.45 -9.86
CA ASP A 24 0.34 5.47 -10.30
C ASP A 24 -0.36 6.76 -10.79
N ILE A 25 -1.54 6.63 -11.40
CA ILE A 25 -2.35 7.78 -11.81
C ILE A 25 -2.84 8.56 -10.59
N PHE A 26 -3.41 7.86 -9.60
CA PHE A 26 -3.91 8.49 -8.37
C PHE A 26 -2.78 9.06 -7.51
N ALA A 27 -1.63 8.40 -7.46
CA ALA A 27 -0.45 8.86 -6.71
C ALA A 27 0.11 10.20 -7.20
N LYS A 28 -0.21 10.60 -8.43
CA LYS A 28 0.17 11.93 -8.98
C LYS A 28 -0.65 13.07 -8.40
N HIS A 29 -1.79 12.78 -7.76
CA HIS A 29 -2.63 13.84 -7.22
C HIS A 29 -1.90 14.56 -6.07
N PRO A 30 -1.84 15.89 -6.05
CA PRO A 30 -1.03 16.64 -5.09
C PRO A 30 -1.46 16.50 -3.63
N GLN A 31 -2.70 16.11 -3.36
CA GLN A 31 -3.20 15.88 -2.02
C GLN A 31 -2.95 14.47 -1.49
N VAL A 32 -2.38 13.58 -2.30
CA VAL A 32 -2.21 12.18 -1.96
C VAL A 32 -0.82 11.90 -1.40
N ALA A 33 -0.77 11.29 -0.23
CA ALA A 33 0.42 10.71 0.38
C ALA A 33 0.43 9.19 0.19
N TRP A 34 1.58 8.59 -0.01
CA TRP A 34 1.71 7.17 -0.29
C TRP A 34 3.03 6.60 0.26
N LEU A 35 3.13 5.28 0.28
CA LEU A 35 4.36 4.57 0.61
C LEU A 35 5.27 4.51 -0.62
N SER A 36 6.50 4.98 -0.46
CA SER A 36 7.49 4.98 -1.52
C SER A 36 8.34 3.71 -1.52
N ARG A 37 9.20 3.61 -2.53
CA ARG A 37 10.23 2.58 -2.57
C ARG A 37 11.13 2.61 -1.31
N LEU A 38 11.35 3.78 -0.68
CA LEU A 38 12.09 3.87 0.57
C LEU A 38 11.40 3.16 1.73
N ALA A 39 10.06 3.20 1.79
CA ALA A 39 9.31 2.46 2.79
C ALA A 39 9.38 0.94 2.58
N HIS A 40 9.61 0.50 1.34
CA HIS A 40 9.86 -0.91 1.03
C HIS A 40 11.27 -1.34 1.45
N ASP A 41 12.29 -0.59 1.01
CA ASP A 41 13.68 -0.99 1.17
C ASP A 41 14.20 -0.76 2.60
N TYR A 42 13.64 0.23 3.31
CA TYR A 42 14.03 0.63 4.67
C TYR A 42 12.81 0.81 5.58
N PRO A 43 12.03 -0.26 5.86
CA PRO A 43 10.79 -0.16 6.62
C PRO A 43 11.01 0.31 8.07
N ASP A 44 12.16 -0.01 8.65
CA ASP A 44 12.61 0.43 9.97
C ASP A 44 13.00 1.92 10.01
N ARG A 45 13.33 2.50 8.85
CA ARG A 45 13.70 3.91 8.70
C ARG A 45 12.60 4.71 8.02
N PHE A 46 11.37 4.53 8.49
CA PHE A 46 10.19 5.14 7.88
C PHE A 46 10.24 6.68 7.78
N TRP A 47 11.06 7.33 8.59
CA TRP A 47 11.34 8.77 8.49
C TRP A 47 11.85 9.19 7.10
N LEU A 48 12.50 8.29 6.35
CA LEU A 48 12.91 8.55 4.96
C LEU A 48 11.69 8.77 4.05
N ASN A 49 10.64 7.97 4.22
CA ASN A 49 9.39 8.16 3.48
C ASN A 49 8.70 9.48 3.85
N ILE A 50 8.75 9.85 5.12
CA ILE A 50 8.18 11.12 5.61
C ILE A 50 8.90 12.30 4.96
N LEU A 51 10.24 12.31 4.97
CA LEU A 51 11.04 13.35 4.32
C LEU A 51 10.77 13.42 2.81
N LEU A 52 10.65 12.27 2.16
CA LEU A 52 10.32 12.22 0.73
C LEU A 52 8.96 12.85 0.45
N MET A 53 7.93 12.56 1.26
CA MET A 53 6.60 13.15 1.11
C MET A 53 6.63 14.67 1.32
N GLN A 54 7.39 15.14 2.30
CA GLN A 54 7.59 16.57 2.54
C GLN A 54 8.30 17.24 1.35
N ALA A 55 9.39 16.65 0.86
CA ALA A 55 10.15 17.17 -0.27
C ALA A 55 9.27 17.25 -1.54
N ARG A 56 8.49 16.22 -1.82
CA ARG A 56 7.55 16.16 -2.97
C ARG A 56 6.36 17.12 -2.86
N SER A 57 6.16 17.77 -1.72
CA SER A 57 5.17 18.84 -1.61
C SER A 57 5.62 20.13 -2.31
N TYR A 58 6.90 20.22 -2.67
CA TYR A 58 7.42 21.31 -3.50
C TYR A 58 7.39 20.87 -4.97
N ALA A 59 6.65 21.60 -5.82
CA ALA A 59 6.44 21.21 -7.22
C ALA A 59 7.74 21.01 -8.02
N ALA A 60 8.75 21.86 -7.79
CA ALA A 60 10.05 21.72 -8.44
C ALA A 60 10.77 20.43 -8.06
N VAL A 61 10.70 20.03 -6.79
CA VAL A 61 11.31 18.80 -6.30
C VAL A 61 10.55 17.58 -6.83
N ASP A 62 9.22 17.63 -6.83
CA ASP A 62 8.38 16.55 -7.36
C ASP A 62 8.64 16.33 -8.85
N PHE A 63 8.80 17.39 -9.61
CA PHE A 63 9.18 17.35 -11.03
C PHE A 63 10.57 16.75 -11.23
N LEU A 64 11.59 17.18 -10.47
CA LEU A 64 12.96 16.68 -10.56
C LEU A 64 13.09 15.21 -10.18
N LEU A 65 12.38 14.78 -9.14
CA LEU A 65 12.38 13.38 -8.72
C LEU A 65 11.65 12.48 -9.73
N GLY A 66 10.70 13.03 -10.48
CA GLY A 66 9.96 12.29 -11.49
C GLY A 66 9.41 10.96 -10.95
N ARG A 67 9.78 9.85 -11.61
CA ARG A 67 9.41 8.49 -11.18
C ARG A 67 10.38 7.86 -10.17
N HIS A 68 11.51 8.52 -9.90
CA HIS A 68 12.46 8.00 -8.92
C HIS A 68 11.83 8.01 -7.53
N LEU A 69 12.04 6.93 -6.79
CA LEU A 69 11.43 6.73 -5.48
C LEU A 69 9.89 6.87 -5.48
N GLY A 70 9.28 6.41 -6.58
CA GLY A 70 7.83 6.43 -6.77
C GLY A 70 7.04 5.57 -5.77
N PRO A 71 5.72 5.54 -5.93
CA PRO A 71 4.84 4.77 -5.06
C PRO A 71 5.14 3.27 -5.14
N SER A 72 4.98 2.58 -4.01
CA SER A 72 5.25 1.16 -3.84
C SER A 72 4.17 0.50 -2.98
N GLU A 73 3.98 -0.80 -3.14
CA GLU A 73 3.14 -1.59 -2.23
C GLU A 73 3.74 -1.67 -0.82
N ALA A 74 5.08 -1.62 -0.72
CA ALA A 74 5.86 -1.58 0.51
C ALA A 74 5.47 -2.67 1.52
N TYR A 75 5.34 -3.94 1.11
CA TYR A 75 4.99 -5.05 1.99
C TYR A 75 5.84 -5.16 3.27
N PRO A 76 7.17 -4.91 3.23
CA PRO A 76 7.97 -4.92 4.46
C PRO A 76 7.51 -3.87 5.49
N PHE A 77 7.03 -2.71 5.05
CA PHE A 77 6.43 -1.71 5.94
C PHE A 77 5.15 -2.24 6.61
N TRP A 78 4.30 -2.93 5.83
CA TRP A 78 3.08 -3.52 6.38
C TRP A 78 3.38 -4.60 7.40
N ASP A 79 4.31 -5.52 7.11
CA ASP A 79 4.69 -6.60 8.03
C ASP A 79 5.32 -6.08 9.32
N LEU A 80 6.08 -4.97 9.25
CA LEU A 80 6.66 -4.33 10.44
C LEU A 80 5.57 -3.75 11.36
N ASN A 81 4.51 -3.17 10.80
CA ASN A 81 3.42 -2.55 11.55
C ASN A 81 2.30 -3.55 11.90
N CYS A 82 2.06 -4.52 11.03
CA CYS A 82 0.99 -5.50 11.08
C CYS A 82 1.56 -6.89 10.79
N PRO A 83 2.10 -7.59 11.78
CA PRO A 83 2.74 -8.90 11.58
C PRO A 83 1.85 -9.89 10.83
N GLY A 84 2.39 -10.50 9.79
CA GLY A 84 1.67 -11.45 8.93
C GLY A 84 0.83 -10.80 7.83
N PHE A 85 0.98 -9.50 7.60
CA PHE A 85 0.23 -8.81 6.56
C PHE A 85 0.51 -9.38 5.17
N SER A 86 1.74 -9.76 4.86
CA SER A 86 2.12 -10.36 3.58
C SER A 86 1.92 -11.88 3.52
N ASN A 87 1.34 -12.51 4.55
CA ASN A 87 1.11 -13.95 4.56
C ASN A 87 0.28 -14.38 3.33
N PRO A 88 0.82 -15.28 2.47
CA PRO A 88 0.14 -15.69 1.24
C PRO A 88 -0.97 -16.72 1.45
N TYR A 89 -1.05 -17.34 2.64
CA TYR A 89 -1.93 -18.49 2.86
C TYR A 89 -3.34 -18.13 3.30
N ARG A 90 -3.54 -16.93 3.85
CA ARG A 90 -4.87 -16.47 4.26
C ARG A 90 -4.99 -14.95 4.25
N ASP A 91 -6.21 -14.49 4.12
CA ASP A 91 -6.52 -13.08 4.34
C ASP A 91 -6.56 -12.75 5.84
N LEU A 92 -6.14 -11.54 6.19
CA LEU A 92 -6.34 -10.99 7.53
C LEU A 92 -7.77 -10.46 7.67
N ARG A 93 -8.34 -10.66 8.86
CA ARG A 93 -9.71 -10.28 9.19
C ARG A 93 -9.73 -9.28 10.36
N ALA A 94 -10.91 -8.78 10.70
CA ALA A 94 -11.10 -7.85 11.81
C ALA A 94 -10.59 -8.40 13.15
N GLU A 95 -10.82 -9.69 13.41
CA GLU A 95 -10.36 -10.38 14.61
C GLU A 95 -8.84 -10.52 14.75
N ASP A 96 -8.09 -10.35 13.66
CA ASP A 96 -6.63 -10.36 13.66
C ASP A 96 -6.03 -9.00 14.06
N VAL A 97 -6.86 -7.96 14.17
CA VAL A 97 -6.38 -6.62 14.52
C VAL A 97 -6.03 -6.55 16.00
N THR A 98 -4.76 -6.26 16.28
CA THR A 98 -4.35 -5.94 17.64
C THR A 98 -4.37 -4.43 17.88
N PRO A 99 -4.70 -3.96 19.12
CA PRO A 99 -4.67 -2.52 19.43
C PRO A 99 -3.32 -1.87 19.13
N ILE A 100 -2.23 -2.61 19.34
CA ILE A 100 -0.86 -2.14 19.08
C ILE A 100 -0.63 -1.95 17.58
N ALA A 101 -0.99 -2.93 16.75
CA ALA A 101 -0.86 -2.82 15.30
C ALA A 101 -1.72 -1.68 14.74
N ALA A 102 -2.95 -1.56 15.21
CA ALA A 102 -3.84 -0.47 14.81
C ALA A 102 -3.27 0.91 15.16
N ALA A 103 -2.77 1.08 16.39
CA ALA A 103 -2.17 2.34 16.82
C ALA A 103 -0.93 2.69 16.01
N ARG A 104 -0.01 1.74 15.83
CA ARG A 104 1.22 1.91 15.04
C ARG A 104 0.93 2.28 13.59
N LEU A 105 0.01 1.57 12.96
CA LEU A 105 -0.31 1.83 11.57
C LEU A 105 -0.99 3.20 11.37
N ARG A 106 -1.94 3.56 12.25
CA ARG A 106 -2.56 4.89 12.23
C ARG A 106 -1.52 6.00 12.43
N GLU A 107 -0.60 5.85 13.36
CA GLU A 107 0.48 6.80 13.59
C GLU A 107 1.39 6.91 12.36
N SER A 108 1.84 5.78 11.81
CA SER A 108 2.70 5.75 10.62
C SER A 108 2.03 6.42 9.43
N VAL A 109 0.74 6.15 9.18
CA VAL A 109 -0.03 6.80 8.11
C VAL A 109 -0.16 8.30 8.37
N ALA A 110 -0.53 8.72 9.58
CA ALA A 110 -0.64 10.14 9.93
C ALA A 110 0.67 10.90 9.71
N ARG A 111 1.80 10.28 10.00
CA ARG A 111 3.14 10.87 9.82
C ARG A 111 3.54 11.05 8.36
N THR A 112 2.89 10.38 7.40
CA THR A 112 3.11 10.63 5.96
C THR A 112 2.47 11.92 5.49
N PHE A 113 1.53 12.47 6.26
CA PHE A 113 0.80 13.68 5.85
C PHE A 113 1.69 14.91 5.92
N THR A 114 1.45 15.77 4.95
CA THR A 114 2.00 17.11 4.90
C THR A 114 0.84 18.11 4.91
N ARG A 115 1.12 19.40 4.94
CA ARG A 115 0.07 20.42 4.82
C ARG A 115 -0.75 20.27 3.53
N GLN A 116 -0.13 19.80 2.46
CA GLN A 116 -0.76 19.64 1.15
C GLN A 116 -1.26 18.22 0.92
N ARG A 117 -0.46 17.19 1.30
CA ARG A 117 -0.75 15.77 1.11
C ARG A 117 -1.43 15.23 2.37
N ASN A 118 -2.73 15.19 2.39
CA ASN A 118 -3.54 14.85 3.57
C ASN A 118 -4.46 13.63 3.37
N ARG A 119 -4.36 12.95 2.23
CA ARG A 119 -5.09 11.72 1.95
C ARG A 119 -4.12 10.59 1.66
N PHE A 120 -4.18 9.54 2.46
CA PHE A 120 -3.34 8.36 2.26
C PHE A 120 -3.88 7.47 1.15
N LEU A 121 -2.98 7.02 0.28
CA LEU A 121 -3.27 6.05 -0.78
C LEU A 121 -2.29 4.89 -0.67
N ALA A 122 -2.80 3.67 -0.70
CA ALA A 122 -1.98 2.48 -0.82
C ALA A 122 -2.58 1.48 -1.80
N LYS A 123 -1.73 0.68 -2.42
CA LYS A 123 -2.13 -0.44 -3.27
C LYS A 123 -1.77 -1.75 -2.57
N ILE A 124 -2.70 -2.69 -2.59
CA ILE A 124 -2.55 -4.02 -2.00
C ILE A 124 -2.99 -5.03 -3.04
N THR A 125 -2.06 -5.92 -3.43
CA THR A 125 -2.35 -7.02 -4.35
C THR A 125 -2.37 -8.36 -3.60
N GLY A 126 -3.00 -9.36 -4.18
CA GLY A 126 -3.22 -10.64 -3.49
C GLY A 126 -4.43 -10.60 -2.56
N TRP A 127 -4.27 -11.02 -1.31
CA TRP A 127 -5.35 -10.93 -0.33
C TRP A 127 -5.68 -9.46 -0.02
N PRO A 128 -6.95 -9.02 -0.14
CA PRO A 128 -7.29 -7.60 -0.13
C PRO A 128 -7.27 -6.93 1.24
N ARG A 129 -7.23 -7.71 2.33
CA ARG A 129 -7.18 -7.20 3.72
C ARG A 129 -8.31 -6.23 4.09
N VAL A 130 -9.43 -6.24 3.35
CA VAL A 130 -10.50 -5.24 3.49
C VAL A 130 -11.05 -5.18 4.91
N ARG A 131 -11.38 -6.34 5.50
CA ARG A 131 -11.95 -6.38 6.86
C ARG A 131 -10.94 -5.92 7.90
N TYR A 132 -9.68 -6.33 7.76
CA TYR A 132 -8.58 -5.92 8.64
C TYR A 132 -8.35 -4.41 8.58
N LEU A 133 -8.23 -3.86 7.39
CA LEU A 133 -7.99 -2.44 7.20
C LEU A 133 -9.19 -1.58 7.59
N ARG A 134 -10.42 -2.06 7.39
CA ARG A 134 -11.63 -1.33 7.81
C ARG A 134 -11.75 -1.26 9.32
N GLU A 135 -11.29 -2.28 10.05
CA GLU A 135 -11.24 -2.26 11.51
C GLU A 135 -10.25 -1.19 12.02
N ILE A 136 -9.12 -1.04 11.32
CA ILE A 136 -8.12 -0.01 11.65
C ILE A 136 -8.57 1.38 11.20
N PHE A 137 -9.17 1.48 10.01
CA PHE A 137 -9.61 2.73 9.37
C PHE A 137 -11.10 2.62 8.98
N PRO A 138 -12.03 2.88 9.88
CA PRO A 138 -13.47 2.68 9.64
C PRO A 138 -14.04 3.47 8.45
N HIS A 139 -13.43 4.62 8.15
CA HIS A 139 -13.84 5.50 7.05
C HIS A 139 -13.00 5.34 5.78
N ALA A 140 -12.24 4.23 5.65
CA ALA A 140 -11.44 3.97 4.48
C ALA A 140 -12.30 3.67 3.24
N PHE A 141 -11.87 4.15 2.09
CA PHE A 141 -12.39 3.77 0.78
C PHE A 141 -11.58 2.62 0.20
N PHE A 142 -12.28 1.67 -0.43
CA PHE A 142 -11.67 0.57 -1.14
C PHE A 142 -12.08 0.62 -2.60
N ILE A 143 -11.09 0.63 -3.48
CA ILE A 143 -11.28 0.62 -4.93
C ILE A 143 -10.76 -0.71 -5.44
N GLU A 144 -11.67 -1.56 -5.89
CA GLU A 144 -11.30 -2.83 -6.49
C GLU A 144 -10.99 -2.65 -7.98
N VAL A 145 -9.80 -3.12 -8.39
CA VAL A 145 -9.40 -3.15 -9.80
C VAL A 145 -9.50 -4.58 -10.31
N THR A 146 -10.45 -4.80 -11.19
CA THR A 146 -10.72 -6.11 -11.80
C THR A 146 -10.29 -6.13 -13.27
N ARG A 147 -9.91 -7.29 -13.74
CA ARG A 147 -9.58 -7.57 -15.15
C ARG A 147 -10.15 -8.93 -15.52
N ASN A 148 -10.31 -9.18 -16.82
CA ASN A 148 -10.72 -10.51 -17.31
C ASN A 148 -9.83 -11.61 -16.66
N PRO A 149 -10.43 -12.61 -16.00
CA PRO A 149 -9.67 -13.63 -15.26
C PRO A 149 -8.69 -14.42 -16.12
N CYS A 150 -9.08 -14.77 -17.34
CA CYS A 150 -8.21 -15.51 -18.27
C CYS A 150 -6.99 -14.67 -18.67
N ALA A 151 -7.17 -13.36 -18.94
CA ALA A 151 -6.08 -12.45 -19.24
C ALA A 151 -5.16 -12.20 -18.04
N THR A 152 -5.73 -12.21 -16.82
CA THR A 152 -4.93 -12.10 -15.59
C THR A 152 -4.10 -13.36 -15.36
N ALA A 153 -4.72 -14.54 -15.50
CA ALA A 153 -4.05 -15.83 -15.34
C ALA A 153 -2.91 -15.99 -16.38
N SER A 154 -3.18 -15.71 -17.65
CA SER A 154 -2.15 -15.76 -18.71
C SER A 154 -0.97 -14.84 -18.37
N SER A 155 -1.25 -13.61 -17.92
CA SER A 155 -0.20 -12.66 -17.55
C SER A 155 0.57 -13.08 -16.29
N LEU A 156 -0.05 -13.81 -15.36
CA LEU A 156 0.64 -14.35 -14.18
C LEU A 156 1.62 -15.47 -14.55
N LEU A 157 1.27 -16.32 -15.52
CA LEU A 157 2.17 -17.38 -15.99
C LEU A 157 3.46 -16.87 -16.62
N GLU A 158 3.46 -15.63 -17.12
CA GLU A 158 4.61 -15.02 -17.78
C GLU A 158 5.59 -14.34 -16.81
N VAL A 159 5.21 -14.16 -15.53
CA VAL A 159 6.06 -13.44 -14.58
C VAL A 159 6.95 -14.38 -13.77
N PRO A 160 8.28 -14.08 -13.66
CA PRO A 160 9.24 -14.97 -13.02
C PRO A 160 8.98 -15.22 -11.52
N PHE A 161 8.27 -14.30 -10.87
CA PHE A 161 7.99 -14.40 -9.44
C PHE A 161 6.73 -15.22 -9.11
N TRP A 162 5.95 -15.63 -10.12
CA TRP A 162 4.74 -16.39 -9.94
C TRP A 162 4.97 -17.88 -10.15
N ASP A 163 5.15 -18.59 -9.06
CA ASP A 163 5.29 -20.05 -9.05
C ASP A 163 4.05 -20.74 -8.44
N GLY A 164 2.88 -20.14 -8.63
CA GLY A 164 1.62 -20.61 -8.03
C GLY A 164 1.28 -22.07 -8.36
N TRP A 165 1.69 -22.54 -9.52
CA TRP A 165 1.54 -23.95 -9.93
C TRP A 165 2.37 -24.94 -9.10
N ARG A 166 3.39 -24.48 -8.36
CA ARG A 166 4.19 -25.28 -7.44
C ARG A 166 3.59 -25.39 -6.04
N GLY A 167 2.48 -24.70 -5.80
CA GLY A 167 1.76 -24.68 -4.53
C GLY A 167 2.22 -23.62 -3.55
N PRO A 168 1.56 -23.56 -2.37
CA PRO A 168 1.69 -22.46 -1.42
C PRO A 168 3.10 -22.07 -0.98
N PRO A 169 4.06 -22.97 -0.75
CA PRO A 169 5.42 -22.62 -0.34
C PRO A 169 6.16 -21.71 -1.33
N ASN A 170 5.72 -21.69 -2.60
CA ASN A 170 6.33 -20.92 -3.68
C ASN A 170 5.54 -19.64 -4.03
N TRP A 171 4.43 -19.39 -3.37
CA TRP A 171 3.64 -18.17 -3.59
C TRP A 171 4.32 -17.00 -2.86
N ARG A 172 4.65 -15.96 -3.60
CA ARG A 172 5.31 -14.76 -3.09
C ARG A 172 4.45 -13.52 -3.35
#